data_c5c03dd05dc79e9d240c56eeeaa0d100
#
_entry.id   c5c03dd05dc79e9d240c56eeeaa0d100
#
_cell.length_a   1.000
_cell.length_b   1.000
_cell.length_c   1.000
_cell.angle_alpha   90.00
_cell.angle_beta   90.00
_cell.angle_gamma   90.00
#
_symmetry.space_group_name_H-M   'P 1'
#
loop_
_entity.id
_entity.type
_entity.pdbx_description
1 polymer ?
#
loop_
_entity_poly.entity_id
_entity_poly.type
_entity_poly.pdbx_seq_one_letter_code
_entity_poly.pdbx_strand_id
1 'polypeptide(L)'
;MNDIPKVAPVSTPSSTSKPTATALYSESVVGKEVSPLYYAAAGAPTVDMNKYNIPLERIVNEWTAVIQPKSSMQDEGIFLQTKSDKELFVDTLQYKVTREGGLGLVLTELAGGREDGVGITLIEEVIQGGNAEQSGIIAGDSIIGLTLTQNTSSSSMNVDEETIRVSTECLAYDPTIEALTSLPPASSPEEKIIVTVKRIRRQPKISLKLQYPPELEEPDNTIELFAGENLRRALLTRGIKLNDPLAERFDSGGLGDCGADGTCATCVIGITKGMELLSPIGQQESQILSKKPRWRMACKTVVGHGMTDGEMTIQVSPRQWAGV
;
A
#
# COMPACT_ATOMS: atom_id res chain seq x y z
N MET A 1 -5.63 -46.93 -41.23
CA MET A 1 -4.91 -45.75 -41.70
C MET A 1 -5.85 -44.56 -41.40
N ASN A 2 -5.69 -43.94 -40.27
CA ASN A 2 -6.51 -42.79 -39.87
C ASN A 2 -5.63 -41.56 -39.87
N ASP A 3 -5.95 -40.64 -40.77
CA ASP A 3 -5.29 -39.34 -40.88
C ASP A 3 -5.66 -38.44 -39.70
N ILE A 4 -4.64 -37.96 -38.99
CA ILE A 4 -4.76 -36.93 -37.94
C ILE A 4 -4.53 -35.56 -38.57
N PRO A 5 -5.45 -34.61 -38.50
CA PRO A 5 -5.24 -33.28 -39.03
C PRO A 5 -4.22 -32.49 -38.20
N LYS A 6 -3.21 -31.93 -38.87
CA LYS A 6 -2.22 -30.98 -38.31
C LYS A 6 -2.90 -29.67 -37.94
N VAL A 7 -2.83 -29.33 -36.66
CA VAL A 7 -3.22 -27.98 -36.15
C VAL A 7 -2.07 -27.02 -36.43
N ALA A 8 -2.39 -25.90 -37.07
CA ALA A 8 -1.48 -24.80 -37.34
C ALA A 8 -1.18 -24.01 -36.05
N PRO A 9 0.02 -23.44 -35.88
CA PRO A 9 0.36 -22.65 -34.68
C PRO A 9 -0.37 -21.31 -34.68
N VAL A 10 -1.03 -21.02 -33.56
CA VAL A 10 -1.68 -19.74 -33.29
C VAL A 10 -0.59 -18.70 -33.01
N SER A 11 -0.54 -17.65 -33.81
CA SER A 11 0.32 -16.48 -33.62
C SER A 11 -0.20 -15.64 -32.45
N THR A 12 0.60 -15.52 -31.40
CA THR A 12 0.38 -14.57 -30.30
C THR A 12 0.67 -13.14 -30.77
N PRO A 13 -0.20 -12.15 -30.48
CA PRO A 13 0.10 -10.77 -30.77
C PRO A 13 1.14 -10.23 -29.77
N SER A 14 2.26 -9.73 -30.27
CA SER A 14 3.25 -8.98 -29.49
C SER A 14 2.68 -7.62 -29.08
N SER A 15 2.31 -7.47 -27.82
CA SER A 15 2.03 -6.16 -27.23
C SER A 15 3.32 -5.59 -26.64
N THR A 16 3.97 -4.70 -27.37
CA THR A 16 5.01 -3.82 -26.84
C THR A 16 4.35 -2.71 -26.01
N SER A 17 4.12 -2.94 -24.72
CA SER A 17 3.82 -1.88 -23.78
C SER A 17 5.12 -1.45 -23.11
N LYS A 18 5.47 -0.16 -23.23
CA LYS A 18 6.56 0.49 -22.48
C LYS A 18 6.31 0.28 -20.98
N PRO A 19 7.31 -0.09 -20.17
CA PRO A 19 7.14 -0.15 -18.74
C PRO A 19 7.02 1.27 -18.19
N THR A 20 5.82 1.65 -17.83
CA THR A 20 5.58 2.74 -16.88
C THR A 20 6.14 2.27 -15.55
N ALA A 21 6.88 3.12 -14.84
CA ALA A 21 7.47 2.80 -13.55
C ALA A 21 6.39 2.32 -12.59
N THR A 22 6.21 1.01 -12.52
CA THR A 22 5.33 0.35 -11.55
C THR A 22 6.17 0.17 -10.31
N ALA A 23 5.83 0.87 -9.23
CA ALA A 23 6.35 0.55 -7.92
C ALA A 23 5.96 -0.91 -7.63
N LEU A 24 6.97 -1.78 -7.56
CA LEU A 24 6.79 -3.17 -7.18
C LEU A 24 6.57 -3.21 -5.66
N TYR A 25 5.32 -3.16 -5.25
CA TYR A 25 4.96 -3.42 -3.87
C TYR A 25 4.94 -4.91 -3.65
N SER A 26 5.70 -5.39 -2.66
CA SER A 26 5.65 -6.76 -2.23
C SER A 26 4.30 -7.03 -1.56
N GLU A 27 3.65 -8.08 -2.02
CA GLU A 27 2.49 -8.68 -1.37
C GLU A 27 2.91 -9.17 0.03
N SER A 28 2.55 -8.46 1.08
CA SER A 28 2.29 -9.06 2.39
C SER A 28 2.02 -7.99 3.44
N VAL A 29 0.78 -7.64 3.63
CA VAL A 29 0.32 -7.07 4.90
C VAL A 29 -0.81 -7.95 5.39
N VAL A 30 -0.45 -8.93 6.23
CA VAL A 30 -1.43 -9.62 7.06
C VAL A 30 -1.88 -8.62 8.14
N GLY A 31 -3.06 -8.03 7.94
CA GLY A 31 -3.66 -7.11 8.90
C GLY A 31 -4.40 -5.94 8.26
N LYS A 32 -3.84 -5.26 7.30
CA LYS A 32 -4.51 -4.26 6.48
C LYS A 32 -3.92 -4.27 5.08
N GLU A 33 -4.64 -4.86 4.16
CA GLU A 33 -4.44 -4.62 2.74
C GLU A 33 -4.71 -3.14 2.44
N VAL A 34 -3.67 -2.31 2.54
CA VAL A 34 -3.64 -1.11 1.73
C VAL A 34 -3.31 -1.62 0.33
N SER A 35 -4.35 -1.86 -0.46
CA SER A 35 -4.20 -2.41 -1.80
C SER A 35 -3.17 -1.58 -2.58
N PRO A 36 -2.18 -2.20 -3.26
CA PRO A 36 -1.30 -1.49 -4.19
C PRO A 36 -2.04 -0.68 -5.25
N LEU A 37 -3.25 -1.10 -5.63
CA LEU A 37 -4.19 -0.36 -6.48
C LEU A 37 -4.58 1.01 -5.90
N TYR A 38 -4.39 1.21 -4.61
CA TYR A 38 -4.71 2.44 -3.93
C TYR A 38 -3.75 3.58 -4.29
N TYR A 39 -2.47 3.27 -4.47
CA TYR A 39 -1.43 4.23 -4.89
C TYR A 39 -1.38 4.43 -6.40
N ALA A 40 -1.73 3.39 -7.15
CA ALA A 40 -1.59 3.36 -8.61
C ALA A 40 -2.90 3.64 -9.37
N ALA A 41 -4.00 3.97 -8.68
CA ALA A 41 -5.27 4.28 -9.34
C ALA A 41 -5.09 5.49 -10.27
N ALA A 42 -5.37 5.31 -11.55
CA ALA A 42 -5.33 6.39 -12.52
C ALA A 42 -6.24 7.54 -12.04
N GLY A 43 -5.65 8.75 -11.87
CA GLY A 43 -6.36 9.91 -11.34
C GLY A 43 -6.30 10.10 -9.83
N ALA A 44 -5.56 9.25 -9.09
CA ALA A 44 -5.27 9.54 -7.70
C ALA A 44 -4.41 10.81 -7.58
N PRO A 45 -4.67 11.68 -6.60
CA PRO A 45 -3.85 12.86 -6.39
C PRO A 45 -2.41 12.46 -6.03
N THR A 46 -1.43 13.15 -6.60
CA THR A 46 -0.03 12.97 -6.22
C THR A 46 0.17 13.58 -4.84
N VAL A 47 0.35 12.73 -3.84
CA VAL A 47 0.56 13.14 -2.45
C VAL A 47 2.03 13.09 -2.13
N ASP A 48 2.57 14.13 -1.50
CA ASP A 48 3.88 14.07 -0.89
C ASP A 48 3.82 13.16 0.36
N MET A 49 4.28 11.94 0.19
CA MET A 49 4.29 10.93 1.25
C MET A 49 5.24 11.28 2.40
N ASN A 50 6.18 12.22 2.20
CA ASN A 50 7.12 12.60 3.26
C ASN A 50 6.43 13.28 4.45
N LYS A 51 5.28 13.91 4.24
CA LYS A 51 4.46 14.48 5.33
C LYS A 51 3.95 13.44 6.34
N TYR A 52 4.02 12.16 5.99
CA TYR A 52 3.62 11.05 6.85
C TYR A 52 4.79 10.36 7.55
N ASN A 53 6.02 10.79 7.29
CA ASN A 53 7.17 10.29 8.02
C ASN A 53 7.01 10.61 9.52
N ILE A 54 7.48 9.71 10.37
CA ILE A 54 7.46 9.88 11.82
C ILE A 54 8.90 10.06 12.34
N PRO A 55 9.09 10.73 13.48
CA PRO A 55 10.43 10.96 14.03
C PRO A 55 11.11 9.68 14.45
N LEU A 56 12.46 9.66 14.39
CA LEU A 56 13.29 8.48 14.66
C LEU A 56 13.03 7.90 16.06
N GLU A 57 12.83 8.74 17.06
CA GLU A 57 12.58 8.33 18.45
C GLU A 57 11.30 7.47 18.57
N ARG A 58 10.32 7.71 17.70
CA ARG A 58 9.13 6.87 17.62
C ARG A 58 9.39 5.60 16.82
N ILE A 59 10.12 5.71 15.69
CA ILE A 59 10.41 4.59 14.79
C ILE A 59 11.09 3.43 15.53
N VAL A 60 12.09 3.73 16.37
CA VAL A 60 12.85 2.71 17.12
C VAL A 60 11.98 1.85 18.05
N ASN A 61 10.85 2.37 18.48
CA ASN A 61 9.91 1.63 19.34
C ASN A 61 8.85 0.84 18.55
N GLU A 62 8.69 1.12 17.26
CA GLU A 62 7.61 0.58 16.45
C GLU A 62 8.03 -0.64 15.61
N TRP A 63 9.31 -0.78 15.26
CA TRP A 63 9.76 -1.92 14.48
C TRP A 63 9.58 -3.24 15.22
N THR A 64 9.11 -4.24 14.50
CA THR A 64 9.01 -5.63 14.97
C THR A 64 9.25 -6.58 13.80
N ALA A 65 9.77 -7.76 14.09
CA ALA A 65 9.91 -8.86 13.15
C ALA A 65 8.79 -9.87 13.39
N VAL A 66 8.09 -10.27 12.33
CA VAL A 66 6.96 -11.20 12.40
C VAL A 66 7.22 -12.40 11.50
N ILE A 67 7.04 -13.59 12.05
CA ILE A 67 7.09 -14.84 11.30
C ILE A 67 5.74 -15.01 10.60
N GLN A 68 5.77 -15.07 9.25
CA GLN A 68 4.57 -15.41 8.50
C GLN A 68 4.55 -16.92 8.22
N PRO A 69 3.48 -17.63 8.61
CA PRO A 69 3.33 -19.04 8.30
C PRO A 69 3.18 -19.23 6.79
N LYS A 70 3.72 -20.32 6.26
CA LYS A 70 3.54 -20.77 4.88
C LYS A 70 2.07 -20.75 4.49
N SER A 71 1.68 -19.87 3.59
CA SER A 71 0.55 -20.15 2.72
C SER A 71 1.08 -21.05 1.60
N SER A 72 0.26 -21.94 1.05
CA SER A 72 0.65 -23.06 0.19
C SER A 72 1.48 -22.71 -1.06
N MET A 73 1.92 -21.48 -1.24
CA MET A 73 2.74 -20.99 -2.36
C MET A 73 3.87 -20.02 -1.96
N GLN A 74 4.05 -19.70 -0.67
CA GLN A 74 5.13 -18.81 -0.21
C GLN A 74 5.95 -19.49 0.87
N ASP A 75 7.26 -19.29 0.84
CA ASP A 75 8.17 -19.82 1.86
C ASP A 75 7.94 -19.11 3.20
N GLU A 76 8.09 -19.86 4.31
CA GLU A 76 8.15 -19.26 5.64
C GLU A 76 9.26 -18.18 5.64
N GLY A 77 8.91 -16.99 6.07
CA GLY A 77 9.85 -15.88 6.14
C GLY A 77 9.62 -15.04 7.39
N ILE A 78 10.66 -14.32 7.77
CA ILE A 78 10.60 -13.29 8.81
C ILE A 78 10.56 -11.95 8.11
N PHE A 79 9.58 -11.12 8.48
CA PHE A 79 9.35 -9.84 7.83
C PHE A 79 9.28 -8.70 8.84
N LEU A 80 9.82 -7.54 8.46
CA LEU A 80 9.70 -6.33 9.26
C LEU A 80 8.30 -5.74 9.13
N GLN A 81 7.71 -5.44 10.29
CA GLN A 81 6.40 -4.80 10.41
C GLN A 81 6.42 -3.73 11.50
N THR A 82 5.31 -2.99 11.64
CA THR A 82 5.09 -2.06 12.76
C THR A 82 4.23 -2.72 13.83
N LYS A 83 4.49 -2.41 15.11
CA LYS A 83 3.67 -2.84 16.26
C LYS A 83 2.29 -2.20 16.24
N SER A 84 2.21 -0.95 15.78
CA SER A 84 0.99 -0.12 15.76
C SER A 84 0.33 -0.11 14.38
N ASP A 85 -0.10 -1.28 13.88
CA ASP A 85 -0.68 -1.48 12.54
C ASP A 85 -1.92 -0.64 12.24
N LYS A 86 -2.60 -0.11 13.26
CA LYS A 86 -3.79 0.75 13.10
C LYS A 86 -3.45 2.18 12.73
N GLU A 87 -2.38 2.73 13.29
CA GLU A 87 -1.99 4.13 13.11
C GLU A 87 -0.83 4.31 12.14
N LEU A 88 -0.04 3.26 11.97
CA LEU A 88 1.17 3.24 11.17
C LEU A 88 1.09 2.17 10.07
N PHE A 89 1.84 2.37 9.01
CA PHE A 89 2.05 1.36 7.98
C PHE A 89 3.50 1.34 7.55
N VAL A 90 3.92 0.21 6.97
CA VAL A 90 5.26 0.04 6.43
C VAL A 90 5.21 0.23 4.92
N ASP A 91 5.97 1.20 4.43
CA ASP A 91 6.13 1.50 3.01
C ASP A 91 7.43 0.88 2.51
N THR A 92 7.42 0.24 1.34
CA THR A 92 8.60 -0.34 0.70
C THR A 92 9.04 0.54 -0.45
N LEU A 93 10.25 1.08 -0.36
CA LEU A 93 10.77 2.09 -1.26
C LEU A 93 12.06 1.59 -1.91
N GLN A 94 12.30 2.02 -3.14
CA GLN A 94 13.51 1.70 -3.89
C GLN A 94 14.22 2.98 -4.31
N TYR A 95 15.50 3.04 -4.01
CA TYR A 95 16.35 4.18 -4.31
C TYR A 95 17.56 3.76 -5.12
N LYS A 96 17.90 4.55 -6.14
CA LYS A 96 19.15 4.35 -6.89
C LYS A 96 20.25 5.17 -6.24
N VAL A 97 21.31 4.51 -5.78
CA VAL A 97 22.44 5.11 -5.09
C VAL A 97 23.73 4.74 -5.80
N THR A 98 24.66 5.69 -5.94
CA THR A 98 26.02 5.43 -6.46
C THR A 98 26.80 4.61 -5.44
N ARG A 99 27.59 3.63 -5.90
CA ARG A 99 28.33 2.71 -5.02
C ARG A 99 29.74 3.14 -4.69
N GLU A 100 30.40 3.88 -5.57
CA GLU A 100 31.80 4.25 -5.39
C GLU A 100 31.97 5.05 -4.10
N GLY A 101 32.94 4.67 -3.28
CA GLY A 101 33.21 5.31 -2.00
C GLY A 101 32.24 4.92 -0.86
N GLY A 102 31.32 3.99 -1.13
CA GLY A 102 30.31 3.54 -0.16
C GLY A 102 28.97 4.27 -0.25
N LEU A 103 27.97 3.78 0.45
CA LEU A 103 26.62 4.34 0.39
C LEU A 103 26.47 5.65 1.16
N GLY A 104 27.35 5.93 2.14
CA GLY A 104 27.23 7.11 3.01
C GLY A 104 26.10 6.96 4.04
N LEU A 105 25.95 5.76 4.61
CA LEU A 105 24.93 5.42 5.61
C LEU A 105 25.61 4.94 6.90
N VAL A 106 25.13 5.43 8.04
CA VAL A 106 25.47 4.89 9.36
C VAL A 106 24.34 3.95 9.76
N LEU A 107 24.70 2.72 10.13
CA LEU A 107 23.76 1.69 10.54
C LEU A 107 23.84 1.45 12.04
N THR A 108 22.73 1.16 12.67
CA THR A 108 22.62 0.79 14.08
C THR A 108 21.76 -0.46 14.26
N GLU A 109 22.10 -1.29 15.21
CA GLU A 109 21.29 -2.44 15.58
C GLU A 109 20.20 -2.02 16.57
N LEU A 110 18.96 -2.26 16.20
CA LEU A 110 17.81 -2.05 17.10
C LEU A 110 17.52 -3.29 17.94
N ALA A 111 17.66 -4.47 17.35
CA ALA A 111 17.49 -5.75 18.00
C ALA A 111 18.40 -6.78 17.33
N GLY A 112 19.06 -7.60 18.14
CA GLY A 112 20.01 -8.63 17.67
C GLY A 112 20.48 -9.51 18.81
N GLY A 113 21.70 -10.01 18.72
CA GLY A 113 22.31 -10.86 19.72
C GLY A 113 21.81 -12.32 19.71
N ARG A 114 21.11 -12.72 18.64
CA ARG A 114 20.66 -14.11 18.41
C ARG A 114 21.71 -14.87 17.62
N GLU A 115 21.91 -16.15 17.97
CA GLU A 115 22.85 -17.03 17.27
C GLU A 115 22.46 -17.29 15.79
N ASP A 116 21.16 -17.18 15.46
CA ASP A 116 20.64 -17.36 14.11
C ASP A 116 20.81 -16.11 13.20
N GLY A 117 21.43 -15.04 13.72
CA GLY A 117 21.66 -13.78 12.98
C GLY A 117 20.41 -12.97 12.71
N VAL A 118 19.25 -13.39 13.25
CA VAL A 118 18.00 -12.62 13.13
C VAL A 118 18.06 -11.38 14.01
N GLY A 119 17.73 -10.24 13.44
CA GLY A 119 17.75 -8.95 14.12
C GLY A 119 17.03 -7.87 13.35
N ILE A 120 17.19 -6.65 13.78
CA ILE A 120 16.66 -5.45 13.12
C ILE A 120 17.77 -4.41 13.07
N THR A 121 18.19 -4.07 11.86
CA THR A 121 19.19 -3.05 11.60
C THR A 121 18.54 -1.86 10.91
N LEU A 122 18.80 -0.66 11.42
CA LEU A 122 18.26 0.61 10.91
C LEU A 122 19.37 1.52 10.40
N ILE A 123 18.98 2.45 9.55
CA ILE A 123 19.80 3.60 9.20
C ILE A 123 19.66 4.61 10.35
N GLU A 124 20.75 4.87 11.04
CA GLU A 124 20.81 5.87 12.12
C GLU A 124 21.00 7.27 11.54
N GLU A 125 21.90 7.37 10.54
CA GLU A 125 22.24 8.65 9.92
C GLU A 125 22.55 8.47 8.42
N VAL A 126 22.20 9.49 7.64
CA VAL A 126 22.66 9.65 6.25
C VAL A 126 23.76 10.70 6.25
N ILE A 127 24.97 10.29 5.87
CA ILE A 127 26.18 11.13 5.94
C ILE A 127 26.07 12.27 4.91
N GLN A 128 26.30 13.49 5.36
CA GLN A 128 26.34 14.67 4.50
C GLN A 128 27.48 14.54 3.47
N GLY A 129 27.21 14.80 2.21
CA GLY A 129 28.13 14.57 1.10
C GLY A 129 28.25 13.11 0.67
N GLY A 130 27.56 12.18 1.34
CA GLY A 130 27.54 10.77 0.98
C GLY A 130 26.58 10.46 -0.20
N ASN A 131 26.78 9.30 -0.83
CA ASN A 131 26.03 8.91 -2.03
C ASN A 131 24.51 8.77 -1.81
N ALA A 132 24.06 8.48 -0.60
CA ALA A 132 22.65 8.35 -0.27
C ALA A 132 21.97 9.69 0.06
N GLU A 133 22.69 10.79 0.28
CA GLU A 133 22.10 12.06 0.75
C GLU A 133 20.96 12.56 -0.14
N GLN A 134 21.15 12.49 -1.47
CA GLN A 134 20.15 12.96 -2.43
C GLN A 134 19.18 11.87 -2.90
N SER A 135 19.30 10.67 -2.38
CA SER A 135 18.47 9.55 -2.83
C SER A 135 17.04 9.60 -2.30
N GLY A 136 16.81 10.20 -1.13
CA GLY A 136 15.57 10.20 -0.41
C GLY A 136 15.50 9.14 0.71
N ILE A 137 16.58 8.39 0.95
CA ILE A 137 16.76 7.54 2.13
C ILE A 137 16.88 8.45 3.37
N ILE A 138 16.27 8.06 4.48
CA ILE A 138 16.31 8.82 5.73
C ILE A 138 16.64 7.95 6.93
N ALA A 139 17.03 8.59 8.04
CA ALA A 139 17.19 7.90 9.32
C ALA A 139 15.88 7.22 9.74
N GLY A 140 15.98 6.02 10.30
CA GLY A 140 14.84 5.16 10.67
C GLY A 140 14.41 4.17 9.58
N ASP A 141 14.89 4.30 8.34
CA ASP A 141 14.69 3.28 7.32
C ASP A 141 15.45 2.00 7.67
N SER A 142 14.88 0.83 7.34
CA SER A 142 15.59 -0.43 7.37
C SER A 142 15.89 -0.90 5.96
N ILE A 143 17.16 -1.19 5.66
CA ILE A 143 17.56 -1.77 4.37
C ILE A 143 17.12 -3.22 4.36
N ILE A 144 16.25 -3.58 3.41
CA ILE A 144 15.74 -4.95 3.26
C ILE A 144 16.35 -5.69 2.08
N GLY A 145 17.07 -4.99 1.21
CA GLY A 145 17.75 -5.62 0.09
C GLY A 145 18.46 -4.66 -0.82
N LEU A 146 19.40 -5.24 -1.57
CA LEU A 146 20.17 -4.57 -2.60
C LEU A 146 20.00 -5.30 -3.93
N THR A 147 19.90 -4.55 -5.01
CA THR A 147 19.85 -5.11 -6.37
C THR A 147 20.88 -4.40 -7.25
N LEU A 148 21.82 -5.16 -7.77
CA LEU A 148 22.85 -4.71 -8.70
C LEU A 148 22.55 -5.30 -10.06
N THR A 149 22.44 -4.46 -11.09
CA THR A 149 22.31 -4.89 -12.49
C THR A 149 23.61 -4.57 -13.18
N GLN A 150 24.32 -5.59 -13.69
CA GLN A 150 25.54 -5.46 -14.45
C GLN A 150 25.26 -5.78 -15.92
N ASN A 151 25.73 -4.90 -16.81
CA ASN A 151 25.73 -5.17 -18.24
C ASN A 151 26.99 -5.95 -18.59
N THR A 152 26.88 -7.25 -18.76
CA THR A 152 27.99 -8.05 -19.28
C THR A 152 28.06 -7.84 -20.79
N SER A 153 29.08 -7.11 -21.24
CA SER A 153 29.42 -6.96 -22.66
C SER A 153 30.01 -8.28 -23.17
N SER A 154 29.18 -9.27 -23.43
CA SER A 154 29.59 -10.39 -24.27
C SER A 154 29.45 -9.97 -25.73
N SER A 155 30.45 -10.24 -26.51
CA SER A 155 30.62 -9.86 -27.94
C SER A 155 29.67 -10.58 -28.93
N SER A 156 28.49 -10.90 -28.50
CA SER A 156 27.40 -11.43 -29.33
C SER A 156 26.11 -10.63 -29.05
N MET A 157 25.28 -10.43 -30.06
CA MET A 157 24.10 -9.55 -30.12
C MET A 157 23.04 -9.72 -29.03
N ASN A 158 23.28 -10.43 -27.96
CA ASN A 158 22.44 -10.54 -26.77
C ASN A 158 23.21 -9.94 -25.58
N VAL A 159 22.73 -8.84 -25.06
CA VAL A 159 23.18 -8.27 -23.78
C VAL A 159 22.49 -9.07 -22.69
N ASP A 160 23.21 -10.00 -22.07
CA ASP A 160 22.69 -10.69 -20.88
C ASP A 160 22.86 -9.76 -19.67
N GLU A 161 21.76 -9.27 -19.13
CA GLU A 161 21.73 -8.52 -17.89
C GLU A 161 21.84 -9.48 -16.69
N GLU A 162 23.00 -9.52 -16.05
CA GLU A 162 23.15 -10.26 -14.80
C GLU A 162 22.65 -9.40 -13.62
N THR A 163 21.69 -9.92 -12.87
CA THR A 163 21.13 -9.24 -11.71
C THR A 163 21.51 -9.95 -10.43
N ILE A 164 22.32 -9.31 -9.60
CA ILE A 164 22.69 -9.78 -8.26
C ILE A 164 21.72 -9.18 -7.25
N ARG A 165 21.10 -10.03 -6.42
CA ARG A 165 20.18 -9.61 -5.35
C ARG A 165 20.69 -10.11 -4.01
N VAL A 166 20.75 -9.22 -3.03
CA VAL A 166 21.11 -9.53 -1.65
C VAL A 166 19.96 -9.11 -0.74
N SER A 167 19.50 -10.02 0.11
CA SER A 167 18.47 -9.71 1.11
C SER A 167 19.12 -9.39 2.44
N THR A 168 18.62 -8.34 3.11
CA THR A 168 19.08 -7.92 4.44
C THR A 168 17.92 -7.78 5.42
N GLU A 169 16.71 -8.17 5.02
CA GLU A 169 15.52 -8.05 5.86
C GLU A 169 15.61 -8.96 7.09
N CYS A 170 15.34 -8.40 8.26
CA CYS A 170 15.40 -9.09 9.54
C CYS A 170 16.79 -9.67 9.88
N LEU A 171 17.88 -9.05 9.41
CA LEU A 171 19.23 -9.37 9.83
C LEU A 171 19.71 -8.45 10.97
N ALA A 172 20.50 -9.00 11.89
CA ALA A 172 21.26 -8.27 12.88
C ALA A 172 22.38 -7.45 12.20
N TYR A 173 23.09 -6.62 12.96
CA TYR A 173 24.08 -5.69 12.42
C TYR A 173 25.18 -6.41 11.61
N ASP A 174 25.89 -7.37 12.23
CA ASP A 174 27.01 -8.05 11.57
C ASP A 174 26.61 -8.80 10.29
N PRO A 175 25.53 -9.64 10.28
CA PRO A 175 25.06 -10.25 9.04
C PRO A 175 24.61 -9.21 7.99
N THR A 176 24.06 -8.08 8.42
CA THR A 176 23.73 -6.99 7.47
C THR A 176 24.97 -6.43 6.81
N ILE A 177 26.03 -6.12 7.57
CA ILE A 177 27.30 -5.63 7.02
C ILE A 177 27.93 -6.66 6.09
N GLU A 178 27.94 -7.94 6.48
CA GLU A 178 28.44 -9.03 5.64
C GLU A 178 27.68 -9.09 4.30
N ALA A 179 26.36 -9.03 4.34
CA ALA A 179 25.52 -9.02 3.15
C ALA A 179 25.78 -7.81 2.25
N LEU A 180 25.93 -6.60 2.83
CA LEU A 180 26.25 -5.38 2.09
C LEU A 180 27.63 -5.44 1.43
N THR A 181 28.62 -6.06 2.08
CA THR A 181 30.00 -6.19 1.59
C THR A 181 30.18 -7.38 0.65
N SER A 182 29.24 -8.32 0.59
CA SER A 182 29.30 -9.48 -0.32
C SER A 182 29.18 -9.13 -1.80
N LEU A 183 28.72 -7.92 -2.10
CA LEU A 183 28.61 -7.45 -3.48
C LEU A 183 29.98 -7.29 -4.13
N PRO A 184 30.13 -7.63 -5.43
CA PRO A 184 31.39 -7.43 -6.14
C PRO A 184 31.79 -5.95 -6.12
N PRO A 185 33.09 -5.61 -6.20
CA PRO A 185 33.52 -4.22 -6.24
C PRO A 185 32.91 -3.46 -7.42
N ALA A 186 32.76 -2.14 -7.27
CA ALA A 186 32.17 -1.32 -8.33
C ALA A 186 33.04 -1.38 -9.59
N SER A 187 32.40 -1.63 -10.73
CA SER A 187 33.08 -1.71 -12.04
C SER A 187 33.31 -0.34 -12.67
N SER A 188 32.61 0.68 -12.22
CA SER A 188 32.80 2.07 -12.66
C SER A 188 32.38 3.07 -11.57
N PRO A 189 32.91 4.31 -11.60
CA PRO A 189 32.53 5.36 -10.64
C PRO A 189 31.04 5.72 -10.65
N GLU A 190 30.39 5.54 -11.77
CA GLU A 190 28.98 5.89 -11.95
C GLU A 190 28.03 4.71 -11.71
N GLU A 191 28.57 3.54 -11.33
CA GLU A 191 27.74 2.36 -11.08
C GLU A 191 26.75 2.61 -9.96
N LYS A 192 25.49 2.29 -10.23
CA LYS A 192 24.40 2.49 -9.29
C LYS A 192 23.84 1.16 -8.81
N ILE A 193 23.46 1.14 -7.56
CA ILE A 193 22.74 0.04 -6.95
C ILE A 193 21.34 0.49 -6.55
N ILE A 194 20.37 -0.41 -6.65
CA ILE A 194 19.03 -0.19 -6.11
C ILE A 194 19.03 -0.66 -4.67
N VAL A 195 18.86 0.29 -3.76
CA VAL A 195 18.66 0.03 -2.33
C VAL A 195 17.17 -0.03 -2.06
N THR A 196 16.70 -1.16 -1.57
CA THR A 196 15.31 -1.34 -1.16
C THR A 196 15.23 -1.18 0.35
N VAL A 197 14.38 -0.26 0.81
CA VAL A 197 14.18 0.02 2.24
C VAL A 197 12.72 -0.15 2.63
N LYS A 198 12.49 -0.49 3.88
CA LYS A 198 11.21 -0.35 4.55
C LYS A 198 11.22 0.88 5.45
N ARG A 199 10.16 1.68 5.36
CA ARG A 199 9.95 2.92 6.13
C ARG A 199 8.62 2.87 6.84
N ILE A 200 8.62 3.20 8.15
CA ILE A 200 7.37 3.36 8.90
C ILE A 200 6.83 4.78 8.69
N ARG A 201 5.55 4.86 8.34
CA ARG A 201 4.82 6.11 8.18
C ARG A 201 3.52 6.10 8.98
N ARG A 202 3.06 7.28 9.41
CA ARG A 202 1.72 7.41 9.97
C ARG A 202 0.66 7.21 8.89
N GLN A 203 -0.42 6.56 9.23
CA GLN A 203 -1.55 6.40 8.33
C GLN A 203 -2.32 7.74 8.21
N PRO A 204 -2.67 8.17 7.00
CA PRO A 204 -3.51 9.36 6.81
C PRO A 204 -4.86 9.18 7.50
N LYS A 205 -5.35 10.23 8.16
CA LYS A 205 -6.60 10.23 8.91
C LYS A 205 -7.67 11.07 8.23
N ILE A 206 -8.88 10.55 8.20
CA ILE A 206 -10.06 11.25 7.71
C ILE A 206 -11.00 11.51 8.87
N SER A 207 -11.26 12.80 9.14
CA SER A 207 -12.30 13.21 10.07
C SER A 207 -13.65 13.12 9.37
N LEU A 208 -14.48 12.16 9.78
CA LEU A 208 -15.79 11.91 9.19
C LEU A 208 -16.89 12.44 10.11
N LYS A 209 -17.62 13.45 9.65
CA LYS A 209 -18.86 13.91 10.27
C LYS A 209 -20.05 13.13 9.70
N LEU A 210 -20.81 12.50 10.59
CA LEU A 210 -22.05 11.78 10.30
C LEU A 210 -23.23 12.69 10.61
N GLN A 211 -24.12 12.85 9.64
CA GLN A 211 -25.38 13.56 9.82
C GLN A 211 -26.53 12.57 9.69
N TYR A 212 -27.45 12.63 10.64
CA TYR A 212 -28.65 11.77 10.66
C TYR A 212 -29.90 12.53 10.22
N PRO A 213 -30.88 11.86 9.60
CA PRO A 213 -32.14 12.48 9.26
C PRO A 213 -32.78 13.09 10.51
N PRO A 214 -33.41 14.28 10.39
CA PRO A 214 -34.07 14.95 11.53
C PRO A 214 -35.10 14.08 12.26
N GLU A 215 -35.75 13.17 11.53
CA GLU A 215 -36.77 12.28 12.06
C GLU A 215 -36.24 11.22 13.02
N LEU A 216 -34.94 10.94 12.97
CA LEU A 216 -34.28 9.96 13.86
C LEU A 216 -33.90 10.55 15.22
N GLU A 217 -33.95 11.88 15.37
CA GLU A 217 -33.51 12.61 16.58
C GLU A 217 -32.10 12.21 17.08
N GLU A 218 -31.28 11.60 16.21
CA GLU A 218 -29.92 11.25 16.53
C GLU A 218 -28.98 12.46 16.31
N PRO A 219 -28.10 12.78 17.29
CA PRO A 219 -27.17 13.89 17.13
C PRO A 219 -26.09 13.58 16.11
N ASP A 220 -25.65 14.61 15.37
CA ASP A 220 -24.49 14.51 14.51
C ASP A 220 -23.28 13.98 15.32
N ASN A 221 -22.50 13.10 14.70
CA ASN A 221 -21.32 12.49 15.32
C ASN A 221 -20.09 12.67 14.42
N THR A 222 -18.91 12.78 15.04
CA THR A 222 -17.64 12.85 14.32
C THR A 222 -16.74 11.71 14.75
N ILE A 223 -16.22 10.97 13.79
CA ILE A 223 -15.33 9.83 14.02
C ILE A 223 -14.07 9.97 13.17
N GLU A 224 -12.98 9.32 13.60
CA GLU A 224 -11.77 9.19 12.80
C GLU A 224 -11.78 7.87 12.02
N LEU A 225 -11.45 7.96 10.74
CA LEU A 225 -11.16 6.84 9.85
C LEU A 225 -9.73 6.92 9.37
N PHE A 226 -9.19 5.77 8.95
CA PHE A 226 -7.87 5.73 8.32
C PHE A 226 -8.00 5.53 6.80
N ALA A 227 -7.07 6.10 6.06
CA ALA A 227 -7.01 5.87 4.62
C ALA A 227 -6.89 4.35 4.34
N GLY A 228 -7.61 3.89 3.30
CA GLY A 228 -7.65 2.48 2.96
C GLY A 228 -8.78 1.69 3.62
N GLU A 229 -9.47 2.23 4.62
CA GLU A 229 -10.61 1.53 5.22
C GLU A 229 -11.81 1.49 4.25
N ASN A 230 -12.46 0.32 4.15
CA ASN A 230 -13.78 0.23 3.52
C ASN A 230 -14.81 0.95 4.42
N LEU A 231 -15.52 1.92 3.86
CA LEU A 231 -16.37 2.82 4.64
C LEU A 231 -17.46 2.07 5.42
N ARG A 232 -18.16 1.09 4.81
CA ARG A 232 -19.18 0.32 5.52
C ARG A 232 -18.59 -0.47 6.68
N ARG A 233 -17.48 -1.16 6.45
CA ARG A 233 -16.80 -1.95 7.48
C ARG A 233 -16.31 -1.05 8.62
N ALA A 234 -15.70 0.09 8.29
CA ALA A 234 -15.21 1.06 9.25
C ALA A 234 -16.32 1.63 10.14
N LEU A 235 -17.49 1.90 9.58
CA LEU A 235 -18.65 2.36 10.32
C LEU A 235 -19.22 1.26 11.22
N LEU A 236 -19.40 0.04 10.70
CA LEU A 236 -19.90 -1.09 11.48
C LEU A 236 -19.02 -1.43 12.68
N THR A 237 -17.69 -1.41 12.52
CA THR A 237 -16.75 -1.66 13.63
C THR A 237 -16.78 -0.59 14.72
N ARG A 238 -17.29 0.59 14.39
CA ARG A 238 -17.51 1.70 15.34
C ARG A 238 -18.96 1.77 15.84
N GLY A 239 -19.77 0.72 15.59
CA GLY A 239 -21.14 0.60 16.06
C GLY A 239 -22.19 1.34 15.23
N ILE A 240 -21.80 1.96 14.11
CA ILE A 240 -22.68 2.74 13.25
C ILE A 240 -23.29 1.83 12.18
N LYS A 241 -24.60 1.65 12.21
CA LYS A 241 -25.33 0.82 11.26
C LYS A 241 -25.85 1.68 10.10
N LEU A 242 -25.64 1.21 8.88
CA LEU A 242 -26.14 1.84 7.65
C LEU A 242 -27.25 1.01 7.04
N ASN A 243 -28.35 0.87 7.75
CA ASN A 243 -29.51 0.11 7.28
C ASN A 243 -30.62 1.11 6.95
N ASP A 244 -30.60 1.63 5.72
CA ASP A 244 -31.69 2.52 5.26
C ASP A 244 -32.98 1.71 5.10
N PRO A 245 -34.02 1.99 5.91
CA PRO A 245 -35.26 1.23 5.87
C PRO A 245 -36.06 1.45 4.58
N LEU A 246 -35.75 2.50 3.81
CA LEU A 246 -36.40 2.78 2.54
C LEU A 246 -35.66 2.18 1.34
N ALA A 247 -34.58 1.42 1.60
CA ALA A 247 -33.82 0.77 0.54
C ALA A 247 -34.49 -0.50 0.06
N GLU A 248 -34.61 -0.63 -1.25
CA GLU A 248 -35.09 -1.85 -1.92
C GLU A 248 -33.91 -2.56 -2.60
N ARG A 249 -33.93 -3.87 -2.60
CA ARG A 249 -32.92 -4.66 -3.31
C ARG A 249 -33.19 -4.61 -4.81
N PHE A 250 -32.14 -4.41 -5.60
CA PHE A 250 -32.23 -4.38 -7.06
C PHE A 250 -32.49 -5.76 -7.69
N ASP A 251 -32.08 -6.82 -7.01
CA ASP A 251 -32.16 -8.18 -7.50
C ASP A 251 -33.49 -8.89 -7.19
N SER A 252 -34.11 -8.53 -6.06
CA SER A 252 -35.31 -9.23 -5.56
C SER A 252 -36.44 -8.33 -5.06
N GLY A 253 -36.26 -7.01 -5.06
CA GLY A 253 -37.24 -6.05 -4.56
C GLY A 253 -37.51 -6.13 -3.05
N GLY A 254 -36.76 -6.97 -2.31
CA GLY A 254 -36.91 -7.12 -0.86
C GLY A 254 -36.02 -6.17 -0.08
N LEU A 255 -36.32 -5.98 1.20
CA LEU A 255 -35.45 -5.34 2.16
C LEU A 255 -34.35 -6.30 2.56
N GLY A 256 -33.16 -5.78 2.86
CA GLY A 256 -32.15 -6.60 3.47
C GLY A 256 -30.70 -6.21 3.14
N ASP A 257 -29.79 -6.83 3.87
CA ASP A 257 -28.36 -6.67 3.73
C ASP A 257 -27.79 -7.72 2.76
N CYS A 258 -27.10 -7.27 1.71
CA CYS A 258 -26.49 -8.15 0.72
C CYS A 258 -25.08 -8.66 1.11
N GLY A 259 -24.65 -8.47 2.34
CA GLY A 259 -23.31 -8.88 2.75
C GLY A 259 -22.15 -8.13 2.06
N ALA A 260 -22.39 -6.91 1.55
CA ALA A 260 -21.45 -6.08 0.80
C ALA A 260 -21.31 -6.41 -0.71
N ASP A 261 -22.19 -7.22 -1.29
CA ASP A 261 -22.19 -7.49 -2.75
C ASP A 261 -22.52 -6.26 -3.60
N GLY A 262 -23.16 -5.23 -3.00
CA GLY A 262 -23.53 -4.00 -3.68
C GLY A 262 -24.86 -4.08 -4.42
N THR A 263 -25.73 -5.04 -4.08
CA THR A 263 -27.01 -5.29 -4.77
C THR A 263 -28.23 -4.73 -4.03
N CYS A 264 -28.11 -4.47 -2.71
CA CYS A 264 -29.27 -4.07 -1.90
C CYS A 264 -29.43 -2.55 -1.69
N ALA A 265 -28.38 -1.77 -1.92
CA ALA A 265 -28.35 -0.32 -1.71
C ALA A 265 -28.80 0.15 -0.30
N THR A 266 -28.81 -0.73 0.72
CA THR A 266 -29.16 -0.37 2.11
C THR A 266 -28.05 0.44 2.80
N CYS A 267 -26.81 0.33 2.30
CA CYS A 267 -25.66 1.07 2.81
C CYS A 267 -25.37 2.36 2.02
N VAL A 268 -26.34 2.87 1.29
CA VAL A 268 -26.20 4.13 0.55
C VAL A 268 -26.10 5.29 1.53
N ILE A 269 -25.18 6.19 1.24
CA ILE A 269 -24.93 7.43 1.96
C ILE A 269 -24.92 8.60 0.99
N GLY A 270 -25.29 9.78 1.46
CA GLY A 270 -25.15 11.05 0.74
C GLY A 270 -23.82 11.71 1.12
N ILE A 271 -23.04 12.19 0.15
CA ILE A 271 -21.80 12.90 0.42
C ILE A 271 -22.03 14.39 0.27
N THR A 272 -21.92 15.13 1.37
CA THR A 272 -22.06 16.59 1.35
C THR A 272 -20.72 17.31 1.21
N LYS A 273 -19.65 16.72 1.78
CA LYS A 273 -18.25 17.24 1.70
C LYS A 273 -17.27 16.07 1.60
N GLY A 274 -16.17 16.22 0.86
CA GLY A 274 -15.05 15.25 0.82
C GLY A 274 -15.25 14.09 -0.16
N MET A 275 -15.98 14.28 -1.27
CA MET A 275 -16.15 13.27 -2.32
C MET A 275 -14.81 12.83 -2.93
N GLU A 276 -13.86 13.75 -3.03
CA GLU A 276 -12.49 13.56 -3.56
C GLU A 276 -11.64 12.63 -2.68
N LEU A 277 -12.02 12.43 -1.42
CA LEU A 277 -11.36 11.51 -0.48
C LEU A 277 -11.82 10.06 -0.66
N LEU A 278 -12.73 9.80 -1.57
CA LEU A 278 -13.30 8.47 -1.79
C LEU A 278 -12.72 7.82 -3.05
N SER A 279 -12.65 6.50 -3.04
CA SER A 279 -12.30 5.73 -4.23
C SER A 279 -13.22 6.07 -5.41
N PRO A 280 -12.76 5.98 -6.67
CA PRO A 280 -13.59 6.18 -7.85
C PRO A 280 -14.86 5.33 -7.82
N ILE A 281 -15.94 5.84 -8.40
CA ILE A 281 -17.22 5.12 -8.51
C ILE A 281 -17.05 3.93 -9.45
N GLY A 282 -17.35 2.73 -8.98
CA GLY A 282 -17.36 1.52 -9.80
C GLY A 282 -18.55 1.47 -10.76
N GLN A 283 -18.45 0.65 -11.81
CA GLN A 283 -19.47 0.54 -12.84
C GLN A 283 -20.86 0.16 -12.27
N GLN A 284 -20.90 -0.84 -11.39
CA GLN A 284 -22.14 -1.28 -10.73
C GLN A 284 -22.77 -0.15 -9.90
N GLU A 285 -21.97 0.54 -9.11
CA GLU A 285 -22.41 1.65 -8.28
C GLU A 285 -22.96 2.79 -9.14
N SER A 286 -22.27 3.14 -10.24
CA SER A 286 -22.70 4.21 -11.14
C SER A 286 -24.02 3.91 -11.86
N GLN A 287 -24.28 2.65 -12.20
CA GLN A 287 -25.57 2.22 -12.79
C GLN A 287 -26.70 2.38 -11.80
N ILE A 288 -26.51 1.92 -10.56
CA ILE A 288 -27.53 1.94 -9.52
C ILE A 288 -27.84 3.37 -9.04
N LEU A 289 -26.80 4.19 -8.91
CA LEU A 289 -26.89 5.55 -8.37
C LEU A 289 -26.87 6.65 -9.44
N SER A 290 -27.09 6.32 -10.70
CA SER A 290 -26.98 7.24 -11.86
C SER A 290 -27.74 8.56 -11.71
N LYS A 291 -28.89 8.55 -11.02
CA LYS A 291 -29.74 9.73 -10.78
C LYS A 291 -29.32 10.54 -9.54
N LYS A 292 -28.37 10.07 -8.77
CA LYS A 292 -27.95 10.65 -7.47
C LYS A 292 -26.42 10.75 -7.41
N PRO A 293 -25.80 11.72 -8.11
CA PRO A 293 -24.33 11.77 -8.29
C PRO A 293 -23.54 12.01 -6.99
N ARG A 294 -24.21 12.47 -5.94
CA ARG A 294 -23.62 12.65 -4.61
C ARG A 294 -23.83 11.46 -3.66
N TRP A 295 -24.45 10.40 -4.14
CA TRP A 295 -24.64 9.20 -3.33
C TRP A 295 -23.54 8.18 -3.63
N ARG A 296 -23.19 7.43 -2.60
CA ARG A 296 -22.21 6.35 -2.69
C ARG A 296 -22.72 5.12 -1.94
N MET A 297 -22.31 3.95 -2.39
CA MET A 297 -22.48 2.70 -1.65
C MET A 297 -21.31 2.51 -0.68
N ALA A 298 -21.54 2.65 0.63
CA ALA A 298 -20.46 2.53 1.61
C ALA A 298 -19.72 1.18 1.53
N CYS A 299 -20.39 0.10 1.15
CA CYS A 299 -19.75 -1.21 0.96
C CYS A 299 -18.78 -1.29 -0.24
N LYS A 300 -18.93 -0.40 -1.22
CA LYS A 300 -18.06 -0.32 -2.41
C LYS A 300 -17.05 0.84 -2.34
N THR A 301 -17.09 1.59 -1.25
CA THR A 301 -16.33 2.83 -1.10
C THR A 301 -15.18 2.63 -0.12
N VAL A 302 -13.98 3.03 -0.53
CA VAL A 302 -12.79 3.12 0.31
C VAL A 302 -12.49 4.59 0.56
N VAL A 303 -12.13 4.93 1.80
CA VAL A 303 -11.83 6.30 2.23
C VAL A 303 -10.34 6.63 2.10
N GLY A 304 -10.01 7.93 2.01
CA GLY A 304 -8.62 8.42 1.93
C GLY A 304 -7.95 8.06 0.61
N HIS A 305 -8.69 8.16 -0.50
CA HIS A 305 -8.16 7.87 -1.84
C HIS A 305 -6.87 8.64 -2.12
N GLY A 306 -5.85 7.94 -2.63
CA GLY A 306 -4.52 8.52 -2.84
C GLY A 306 -3.74 8.77 -1.56
N MET A 307 -4.09 8.13 -0.45
CA MET A 307 -3.42 8.30 0.86
C MET A 307 -3.43 9.75 1.34
N THR A 308 -4.60 10.39 1.26
CA THR A 308 -4.79 11.79 1.69
C THR A 308 -5.49 11.88 3.03
N ASP A 309 -5.04 12.79 3.88
CA ASP A 309 -5.80 13.27 5.04
C ASP A 309 -6.93 14.20 4.58
N GLY A 310 -7.99 14.30 5.36
CA GLY A 310 -9.03 15.26 5.05
C GLY A 310 -10.23 15.18 5.97
N GLU A 311 -11.22 16.01 5.63
CA GLU A 311 -12.49 16.05 6.31
C GLU A 311 -13.62 15.65 5.36
N MET A 312 -14.49 14.81 5.81
CA MET A 312 -15.63 14.34 5.05
C MET A 312 -16.91 14.50 5.85
N THR A 313 -18.01 14.81 5.18
CA THR A 313 -19.35 14.86 5.81
C THR A 313 -20.29 13.99 4.99
N ILE A 314 -20.98 13.08 5.67
CA ILE A 314 -21.96 12.19 5.05
C ILE A 314 -23.32 12.31 5.71
N GLN A 315 -24.36 12.10 4.91
CA GLN A 315 -25.73 11.90 5.35
C GLN A 315 -26.04 10.41 5.39
N VAL A 316 -26.40 9.93 6.56
CA VAL A 316 -26.90 8.56 6.76
C VAL A 316 -28.34 8.50 6.26
N SER A 317 -28.76 7.36 5.70
CA SER A 317 -30.12 7.14 5.16
C SER A 317 -30.60 8.30 4.28
N PRO A 318 -29.90 8.62 3.17
CA PRO A 318 -30.16 9.85 2.42
C PRO A 318 -31.56 9.91 1.79
N ARG A 319 -32.31 8.79 1.69
CA ARG A 319 -33.67 8.76 1.20
C ARG A 319 -34.65 9.37 2.19
N GLN A 320 -34.30 9.46 3.46
CA GLN A 320 -35.13 10.03 4.53
C GLN A 320 -34.98 11.54 4.65
N TRP A 321 -34.07 12.16 3.91
CA TRP A 321 -33.91 13.60 3.95
C TRP A 321 -34.91 14.28 3.06
N ALA A 322 -35.67 15.21 3.62
CA ALA A 322 -36.67 15.96 2.89
C ALA A 322 -36.05 16.74 1.72
N GLY A 323 -36.58 16.55 0.52
CA GLY A 323 -36.12 17.32 -0.68
C GLY A 323 -34.92 16.79 -1.42
N VAL A 324 -34.50 15.54 -1.21
CA VAL A 324 -33.39 14.89 -1.95
C VAL A 324 -33.87 14.06 -3.15
#